data_7094aa073251326eb719a4228d28c1f5
#
_entry.id   7094aa073251326eb719a4228d28c1f5
#
_cell.length_a   1.000
_cell.length_b   1.000
_cell.length_c   1.000
_cell.angle_alpha   90.00
_cell.angle_beta   90.00
_cell.angle_gamma   90.00
#
_symmetry.space_group_name_H-M   'P 1'
#
loop_
_entity.id
_entity.type
_entity.pdbx_description
1 polymer ?
#
loop_
_entity_poly.entity_id
_entity_poly.type
_entity_poly.pdbx_seq_one_letter_code
_entity_poly.pdbx_strand_id
1 'polypeptide(L)'
;MIRNTLLFLTSLFISLAVTACENSQNALQNRVFSIQDLGHKKVGVQIGNTADIYASDFGGDTAKIDVERYTKLADAIQALRQGKIDAVMSDDEPAKAFVKQNPSLRILDEVFVEEFYAGVIAKENKSLLDSVNLAIREMKANGIYDSLFNRYINRTSEFRYTPKVQNGPKLVLATNAQFPPYEYHEGNQIIGLDIDICYYIADFLGRTLEIQDIEFDAIINAVSSGKADMGFAGFSVTEERKKSIHFTDNYTLSKIVVIVRGEKNNELEESFSEHFYKNFIKDARWKFIVQGLGNTLLISFFAALLGIVIGFLIAMFRVNNEYNGRYKIPNAIGKVYLAVIRGTPMMVQLLINYYVVFSSVNINKILVAIIAFGLNSGAYVSEIIRSGIKGVDPGQIEAGRSLGLRFRTVLLYVVYPQAFKNSMPALTNEFVSLIKETSIVGYIGLTDLTRGGDIIRSMTYEAMLPLLAVAAIYFVLVAGLSTVVSKLEKRMKKNER
;
A
#
# COMPACT_ATOMS: atom_id res chain seq x y z
N MET A 1 -7.02 -10.18 -34.62
CA MET A 1 -7.79 -9.53 -33.56
C MET A 1 -6.88 -8.79 -32.56
N ILE A 2 -5.92 -9.43 -31.90
CA ILE A 2 -5.02 -8.81 -30.90
C ILE A 2 -4.24 -7.58 -31.42
N ARG A 3 -3.74 -7.61 -32.67
CA ARG A 3 -2.99 -6.49 -33.28
C ARG A 3 -3.85 -5.24 -33.49
N ASN A 4 -5.12 -5.42 -33.86
CA ASN A 4 -6.06 -4.30 -34.07
C ASN A 4 -6.57 -3.73 -32.73
N THR A 5 -6.71 -4.57 -31.70
CA THR A 5 -7.05 -4.11 -30.33
C THR A 5 -5.88 -3.35 -29.68
N LEU A 6 -4.64 -3.78 -29.94
CA LEU A 6 -3.44 -3.07 -29.44
C LEU A 6 -3.29 -1.70 -30.14
N LEU A 7 -3.51 -1.62 -31.44
CA LEU A 7 -3.50 -0.37 -32.19
C LEU A 7 -4.64 0.57 -31.79
N PHE A 8 -5.82 0.05 -31.45
CA PHE A 8 -6.93 0.84 -30.98
C PHE A 8 -6.66 1.38 -29.57
N LEU A 9 -6.09 0.56 -28.67
CA LEU A 9 -5.70 0.99 -27.33
C LEU A 9 -4.56 2.01 -27.36
N THR A 10 -3.57 1.85 -28.23
CA THR A 10 -2.49 2.85 -28.38
C THR A 10 -3.01 4.15 -28.98
N SER A 11 -3.91 4.11 -29.96
CA SER A 11 -4.54 5.31 -30.52
C SER A 11 -5.47 6.00 -29.51
N LEU A 12 -6.20 5.25 -28.69
CA LEU A 12 -7.04 5.78 -27.61
C LEU A 12 -6.19 6.42 -26.51
N PHE A 13 -5.05 5.81 -26.13
CA PHE A 13 -4.11 6.38 -25.18
C PHE A 13 -3.45 7.66 -25.71
N ILE A 14 -3.07 7.69 -26.97
CA ILE A 14 -2.49 8.88 -27.63
C ILE A 14 -3.54 9.98 -27.75
N SER A 15 -4.78 9.65 -28.15
CA SER A 15 -5.90 10.60 -28.21
C SER A 15 -6.26 11.19 -26.85
N LEU A 16 -6.30 10.37 -25.78
CA LEU A 16 -6.51 10.84 -24.41
C LEU A 16 -5.35 11.71 -23.90
N ALA A 17 -4.12 11.41 -24.30
CA ALA A 17 -2.95 12.22 -23.96
C ALA A 17 -2.97 13.59 -24.68
N VAL A 18 -3.38 13.64 -25.93
CA VAL A 18 -3.45 14.88 -26.71
C VAL A 18 -4.60 15.79 -26.24
N THR A 19 -5.79 15.23 -25.96
CA THR A 19 -6.92 16.03 -25.41
C THR A 19 -6.68 16.50 -23.99
N ALA A 20 -5.85 15.81 -23.21
CA ALA A 20 -5.41 16.28 -21.90
C ALA A 20 -4.46 17.48 -21.98
N CYS A 21 -3.68 17.63 -23.08
CA CYS A 21 -2.76 18.76 -23.27
C CYS A 21 -3.46 20.06 -23.68
N GLU A 22 -4.55 20.02 -24.46
CA GLU A 22 -5.20 21.25 -24.97
C GLU A 22 -6.04 22.00 -23.91
N ASN A 23 -6.56 21.32 -22.89
CA ASN A 23 -7.37 21.96 -21.84
C ASN A 23 -6.55 22.54 -20.66
N SER A 24 -5.23 22.47 -20.70
CA SER A 24 -4.40 22.73 -19.51
C SER A 24 -3.94 24.19 -19.34
N GLN A 25 -3.98 25.06 -20.33
CA GLN A 25 -3.38 26.39 -20.21
C GLN A 25 -4.13 27.35 -19.26
N ASN A 26 -5.46 27.28 -19.17
CA ASN A 26 -6.25 28.11 -18.25
C ASN A 26 -6.38 27.53 -16.83
N ALA A 27 -6.13 26.23 -16.66
CA ALA A 27 -6.19 25.54 -15.36
C ALA A 27 -4.91 25.72 -14.51
N LEU A 28 -3.84 26.21 -15.10
CA LEU A 28 -2.52 26.31 -14.47
C LEU A 28 -2.23 27.64 -13.76
N GLN A 29 -3.15 28.62 -13.81
CA GLN A 29 -2.98 29.86 -13.06
C GLN A 29 -3.19 29.62 -11.56
N ASN A 30 -2.29 30.18 -10.74
CA ASN A 30 -2.49 30.22 -9.30
C ASN A 30 -3.71 31.07 -8.96
N ARG A 31 -4.54 30.60 -8.01
CA ARG A 31 -5.76 31.28 -7.53
C ARG A 31 -5.75 31.50 -6.02
N VAL A 32 -4.65 31.19 -5.36
CA VAL A 32 -4.48 31.27 -3.92
C VAL A 32 -3.18 32.04 -3.64
N PHE A 33 -3.31 33.20 -3.04
CA PHE A 33 -2.20 34.10 -2.73
C PHE A 33 -2.01 34.33 -1.23
N SER A 34 -3.04 33.99 -0.45
CA SER A 34 -3.08 34.06 1.01
C SER A 34 -3.89 32.89 1.59
N ILE A 35 -3.79 32.65 2.89
CA ILE A 35 -4.62 31.66 3.59
C ILE A 35 -6.11 31.97 3.45
N GLN A 36 -6.48 33.25 3.39
CA GLN A 36 -7.88 33.66 3.28
C GLN A 36 -8.52 33.28 1.94
N ASP A 37 -7.71 33.13 0.89
CA ASP A 37 -8.18 32.74 -0.44
C ASP A 37 -8.55 31.24 -0.55
N LEU A 38 -8.29 30.44 0.50
CA LEU A 38 -8.58 29.01 0.50
C LEU A 38 -10.08 28.67 0.48
N GLY A 39 -10.93 29.62 0.90
CA GLY A 39 -12.38 29.42 0.87
C GLY A 39 -12.89 29.05 -0.52
N HIS A 40 -13.71 27.99 -0.61
CA HIS A 40 -14.25 27.43 -1.85
C HIS A 40 -13.21 26.95 -2.87
N LYS A 41 -11.95 26.77 -2.46
CA LYS A 41 -10.89 26.18 -3.28
C LYS A 41 -10.76 24.68 -3.02
N LYS A 42 -10.25 23.99 -4.04
CA LYS A 42 -9.86 22.58 -3.92
C LYS A 42 -8.50 22.49 -3.28
N VAL A 43 -8.45 21.97 -2.08
CA VAL A 43 -7.21 21.83 -1.31
C VAL A 43 -6.89 20.36 -1.05
N GLY A 44 -5.72 19.93 -1.53
CA GLY A 44 -5.21 18.58 -1.30
C GLY A 44 -4.57 18.47 0.07
N VAL A 45 -4.85 17.36 0.76
CA VAL A 45 -4.27 17.01 2.05
C VAL A 45 -3.92 15.52 2.07
N GLN A 46 -2.96 15.13 2.91
CA GLN A 46 -2.74 13.71 3.18
C GLN A 46 -3.75 13.23 4.23
N ILE A 47 -4.47 12.15 3.91
CA ILE A 47 -5.46 11.57 4.81
C ILE A 47 -4.84 11.20 6.17
N GLY A 48 -5.55 11.54 7.23
CA GLY A 48 -5.19 11.20 8.60
C GLY A 48 -4.14 12.11 9.24
N ASN A 49 -3.56 13.10 8.53
CA ASN A 49 -2.71 14.11 9.15
C ASN A 49 -3.53 15.30 9.68
N THR A 50 -2.90 16.21 10.41
CA THR A 50 -3.58 17.37 11.00
C THR A 50 -3.96 18.42 9.97
N ALA A 51 -3.26 18.52 8.85
CA ALA A 51 -3.65 19.38 7.74
C ALA A 51 -5.04 19.02 7.18
N ASP A 52 -5.43 17.72 7.20
CA ASP A 52 -6.79 17.28 6.83
C ASP A 52 -7.83 17.81 7.83
N ILE A 53 -7.53 17.75 9.13
CA ILE A 53 -8.42 18.26 10.18
C ILE A 53 -8.62 19.75 10.00
N TYR A 54 -7.52 20.53 9.90
CA TYR A 54 -7.59 21.98 9.77
C TYR A 54 -8.25 22.45 8.47
N ALA A 55 -7.97 21.78 7.35
CA ALA A 55 -8.63 22.07 6.09
C ALA A 55 -10.14 21.79 6.15
N SER A 56 -10.54 20.74 6.87
CA SER A 56 -11.96 20.37 7.03
C SER A 56 -12.72 21.34 7.92
N ASP A 57 -12.07 21.94 8.91
CA ASP A 57 -12.65 22.88 9.85
C ASP A 57 -12.56 24.33 9.40
N PHE A 58 -11.86 24.61 8.28
CA PHE A 58 -11.62 25.97 7.81
C PHE A 58 -12.90 26.68 7.32
N GLY A 59 -13.06 27.92 7.74
CA GLY A 59 -14.06 28.85 7.21
C GLY A 59 -15.51 28.57 7.63
N GLY A 60 -15.77 27.57 8.45
CA GLY A 60 -17.12 27.20 8.89
C GLY A 60 -18.06 26.95 7.71
N ASP A 61 -19.33 27.36 7.84
CA ASP A 61 -20.33 27.11 6.79
C ASP A 61 -20.23 28.13 5.61
N THR A 62 -19.50 29.23 5.78
CA THR A 62 -19.52 30.36 4.80
C THR A 62 -18.35 30.39 3.85
N ALA A 63 -17.21 29.78 4.22
CA ALA A 63 -15.98 29.79 3.42
C ALA A 63 -15.29 28.42 3.43
N LYS A 64 -16.07 27.34 3.40
CA LYS A 64 -15.59 25.96 3.49
C LYS A 64 -14.66 25.60 2.34
N ILE A 65 -13.54 24.96 2.67
CA ILE A 65 -12.61 24.37 1.70
C ILE A 65 -13.23 23.08 1.08
N ASP A 66 -13.03 22.89 -0.22
CA ASP A 66 -13.29 21.60 -0.89
C ASP A 66 -12.06 20.69 -0.68
N VAL A 67 -12.11 19.82 0.32
CA VAL A 67 -10.97 19.03 0.77
C VAL A 67 -10.85 17.75 -0.05
N GLU A 68 -9.76 17.67 -0.82
CA GLU A 68 -9.39 16.48 -1.60
C GLU A 68 -8.33 15.66 -0.84
N ARG A 69 -8.70 14.44 -0.43
CA ARG A 69 -7.87 13.57 0.41
C ARG A 69 -7.04 12.61 -0.41
N TYR A 70 -5.75 12.61 -0.18
CA TYR A 70 -4.78 11.72 -0.82
C TYR A 70 -4.11 10.83 0.23
N THR A 71 -3.82 9.59 -0.12
CA THR A 71 -3.03 8.69 0.75
C THR A 71 -1.59 9.15 0.89
N LYS A 72 -1.07 9.87 -0.11
CA LYS A 72 0.32 10.34 -0.15
C LYS A 72 0.38 11.81 -0.53
N LEU A 73 1.28 12.55 0.15
CA LEU A 73 1.54 13.95 -0.18
C LEU A 73 2.02 14.12 -1.64
N ALA A 74 2.82 13.19 -2.15
CA ALA A 74 3.27 13.19 -3.54
C ALA A 74 2.13 13.20 -4.56
N ASP A 75 1.01 12.52 -4.27
CA ASP A 75 -0.16 12.50 -5.15
C ASP A 75 -0.92 13.84 -5.12
N ALA A 76 -1.04 14.46 -3.94
CA ALA A 76 -1.60 15.80 -3.80
C ALA A 76 -0.76 16.85 -4.57
N ILE A 77 0.57 16.79 -4.43
CA ILE A 77 1.51 17.64 -5.17
C ILE A 77 1.35 17.44 -6.70
N GLN A 78 1.23 16.21 -7.15
CA GLN A 78 1.01 15.94 -8.57
C GLN A 78 -0.34 16.49 -9.08
N ALA A 79 -1.40 16.36 -8.28
CA ALA A 79 -2.70 16.94 -8.59
C ALA A 79 -2.65 18.47 -8.67
N LEU A 80 -1.89 19.12 -7.75
CA LEU A 80 -1.64 20.57 -7.78
C LEU A 80 -0.90 20.98 -9.07
N ARG A 81 0.18 20.27 -9.45
CA ARG A 81 0.92 20.52 -10.69
C ARG A 81 0.04 20.38 -11.93
N GLN A 82 -0.88 19.41 -11.93
CA GLN A 82 -1.84 19.19 -13.03
C GLN A 82 -3.02 20.15 -13.05
N GLY A 83 -3.13 21.08 -12.08
CA GLY A 83 -4.24 22.03 -12.01
C GLY A 83 -5.58 21.41 -11.58
N LYS A 84 -5.58 20.19 -11.05
CA LYS A 84 -6.79 19.52 -10.55
C LYS A 84 -7.26 20.06 -9.21
N ILE A 85 -6.32 20.59 -8.42
CA ILE A 85 -6.55 21.26 -7.15
C ILE A 85 -5.85 22.62 -7.14
N ASP A 86 -6.24 23.50 -6.25
CA ASP A 86 -5.76 24.89 -6.20
C ASP A 86 -4.57 25.05 -5.24
N ALA A 87 -4.54 24.29 -4.16
CA ALA A 87 -3.49 24.33 -3.14
C ALA A 87 -3.28 22.94 -2.50
N VAL A 88 -2.19 22.77 -1.77
CA VAL A 88 -1.91 21.61 -0.89
C VAL A 88 -1.54 22.15 0.48
N MET A 89 -2.15 21.61 1.54
CA MET A 89 -1.75 21.88 2.91
C MET A 89 -0.89 20.73 3.43
N SER A 90 0.25 21.04 4.01
CA SER A 90 1.21 20.09 4.54
C SER A 90 2.12 20.74 5.56
N ASP A 91 2.90 19.90 6.26
CA ASP A 91 3.98 20.35 7.16
C ASP A 91 5.09 21.05 6.39
N ASP A 92 5.75 22.01 7.01
CA ASP A 92 6.67 22.95 6.37
C ASP A 92 7.95 22.30 5.83
N GLU A 93 8.58 21.40 6.56
CA GLU A 93 9.81 20.76 6.10
C GLU A 93 9.60 19.81 4.93
N PRO A 94 8.59 18.90 4.94
CA PRO A 94 8.19 18.15 3.74
C PRO A 94 7.80 19.06 2.58
N ALA A 95 7.03 20.12 2.83
CA ALA A 95 6.67 21.11 1.80
C ALA A 95 7.91 21.73 1.14
N LYS A 96 8.92 22.15 1.92
CA LYS A 96 10.19 22.65 1.43
C LYS A 96 10.93 21.64 0.58
N ALA A 97 10.93 20.35 1.00
CA ALA A 97 11.58 19.27 0.25
C ALA A 97 10.90 19.07 -1.12
N PHE A 98 9.58 19.07 -1.18
CA PHE A 98 8.83 18.95 -2.45
C PHE A 98 9.01 20.17 -3.36
N VAL A 99 8.91 21.39 -2.83
CA VAL A 99 9.06 22.64 -3.61
C VAL A 99 10.47 22.75 -4.18
N LYS A 100 11.50 22.35 -3.41
CA LYS A 100 12.90 22.32 -3.90
C LYS A 100 13.06 21.44 -5.13
N GLN A 101 12.33 20.34 -5.24
CA GLN A 101 12.37 19.42 -6.38
C GLN A 101 11.36 19.77 -7.49
N ASN A 102 10.46 20.73 -7.23
CA ASN A 102 9.42 21.17 -8.15
C ASN A 102 9.38 22.70 -8.19
N PRO A 103 10.29 23.36 -8.96
CA PRO A 103 10.40 24.83 -9.00
C PRO A 103 9.15 25.57 -9.47
N SER A 104 8.22 24.86 -10.14
CA SER A 104 6.91 25.39 -10.51
C SER A 104 5.93 25.56 -9.34
N LEU A 105 6.35 25.18 -8.13
CA LEU A 105 5.59 25.32 -6.90
C LEU A 105 6.26 26.30 -5.96
N ARG A 106 5.47 26.91 -5.08
CA ARG A 106 5.95 27.74 -3.98
C ARG A 106 5.13 27.53 -2.73
N ILE A 107 5.70 27.83 -1.59
CA ILE A 107 5.00 27.88 -0.29
C ILE A 107 4.54 29.32 -0.08
N LEU A 108 3.35 29.52 0.47
CA LEU A 108 2.91 30.84 0.93
C LEU A 108 3.75 31.26 2.15
N ASP A 109 4.00 32.56 2.28
CA ASP A 109 4.80 33.09 3.40
C ASP A 109 4.04 32.99 4.75
N GLU A 110 2.73 32.87 4.69
CA GLU A 110 1.86 32.74 5.86
C GLU A 110 1.91 31.31 6.42
N VAL A 111 2.07 31.20 7.74
CA VAL A 111 1.96 29.94 8.47
C VAL A 111 0.51 29.74 8.88
N PHE A 112 -0.06 28.57 8.56
CA PHE A 112 -1.44 28.25 8.90
C PHE A 112 -1.60 28.01 10.41
N VAL A 113 -0.75 27.14 10.99
CA VAL A 113 -0.71 26.81 12.42
C VAL A 113 0.65 26.21 12.78
N GLU A 114 1.04 26.36 14.06
CA GLU A 114 2.21 25.70 14.64
C GLU A 114 1.77 24.50 15.48
N GLU A 115 2.49 23.39 15.38
CA GLU A 115 2.21 22.13 16.06
C GLU A 115 3.47 21.52 16.64
N PHE A 116 3.32 20.63 17.62
CA PHE A 116 4.42 19.87 18.20
C PHE A 116 4.34 18.41 17.80
N TYR A 117 5.46 17.85 17.38
CA TYR A 117 5.57 16.42 17.13
C TYR A 117 5.98 15.64 18.37
N ALA A 118 5.36 14.47 18.53
CA ALA A 118 5.65 13.50 19.56
C ALA A 118 5.57 12.07 18.99
N GLY A 119 6.28 11.14 19.60
CA GLY A 119 6.12 9.73 19.31
C GLY A 119 4.81 9.20 19.91
N VAL A 120 4.33 8.07 19.41
CA VAL A 120 3.10 7.41 19.87
C VAL A 120 3.41 6.03 20.46
N ILE A 121 2.77 5.69 21.57
CA ILE A 121 2.95 4.43 22.31
C ILE A 121 1.56 3.91 22.74
N ALA A 122 1.39 2.59 22.76
CA ALA A 122 0.12 1.98 23.16
C ALA A 122 -0.29 2.37 24.59
N LYS A 123 -1.59 2.51 24.82
CA LYS A 123 -2.18 2.89 26.13
C LYS A 123 -1.76 1.95 27.27
N GLU A 124 -1.61 0.68 26.95
CA GLU A 124 -1.27 -0.36 27.91
C GLU A 124 0.21 -0.34 28.29
N ASN A 125 1.08 0.35 27.53
CA ASN A 125 2.53 0.32 27.71
C ASN A 125 3.10 1.60 28.31
N LYS A 126 2.57 2.00 29.48
CA LYS A 126 3.02 3.19 30.19
C LYS A 126 4.49 3.12 30.61
N SER A 127 4.99 1.93 30.95
CA SER A 127 6.40 1.73 31.32
C SER A 127 7.34 2.06 30.16
N LEU A 128 6.98 1.69 28.93
CA LEU A 128 7.76 2.07 27.74
C LEU A 128 7.69 3.58 27.50
N LEU A 129 6.51 4.20 27.67
CA LEU A 129 6.35 5.65 27.54
C LEU A 129 7.30 6.40 28.48
N ASP A 130 7.33 6.03 29.78
CA ASP A 130 8.17 6.68 30.78
C ASP A 130 9.66 6.53 30.41
N SER A 131 10.07 5.35 29.90
CA SER A 131 11.44 5.06 29.49
C SER A 131 11.83 5.83 28.22
N VAL A 132 10.94 5.93 27.23
CA VAL A 132 11.15 6.72 26.01
C VAL A 132 11.26 8.20 26.32
N ASN A 133 10.41 8.73 27.21
CA ASN A 133 10.49 10.13 27.65
C ASN A 133 11.81 10.44 28.35
N LEU A 134 12.30 9.51 29.19
CA LEU A 134 13.59 9.66 29.81
C LEU A 134 14.72 9.70 28.79
N ALA A 135 14.68 8.82 27.77
CA ALA A 135 15.66 8.81 26.68
C ALA A 135 15.65 10.13 25.88
N ILE A 136 14.45 10.66 25.55
CA ILE A 136 14.31 11.94 24.82
C ILE A 136 14.91 13.10 25.65
N ARG A 137 14.64 13.15 26.95
CA ARG A 137 15.20 14.19 27.84
C ARG A 137 16.72 14.10 27.94
N GLU A 138 17.26 12.90 28.09
CA GLU A 138 18.71 12.70 28.14
C GLU A 138 19.37 13.06 26.82
N MET A 139 18.78 12.67 25.68
CA MET A 139 19.28 13.03 24.35
C MET A 139 19.33 14.55 24.14
N LYS A 140 18.35 15.29 24.65
CA LYS A 140 18.36 16.77 24.65
C LYS A 140 19.41 17.33 25.59
N ALA A 141 19.54 16.79 26.79
CA ALA A 141 20.48 17.26 27.81
C ALA A 141 21.97 17.05 27.40
N ASN A 142 22.28 15.98 26.67
CA ASN A 142 23.64 15.66 26.22
C ASN A 142 24.02 16.25 24.86
N GLY A 143 23.13 17.05 24.21
CA GLY A 143 23.35 17.75 22.94
C GLY A 143 23.31 16.90 21.68
N ILE A 144 22.99 15.60 21.79
CA ILE A 144 22.83 14.72 20.62
C ILE A 144 21.64 15.18 19.79
N TYR A 145 20.52 15.55 20.44
CA TYR A 145 19.36 16.08 19.75
C TYR A 145 19.70 17.31 18.89
N ASP A 146 20.43 18.27 19.43
CA ASP A 146 20.80 19.48 18.70
C ASP A 146 21.67 19.15 17.49
N SER A 147 22.56 18.17 17.61
CA SER A 147 23.42 17.71 16.51
C SER A 147 22.59 17.05 15.41
N LEU A 148 21.58 16.25 15.74
CA LEU A 148 20.64 15.64 14.80
C LEU A 148 19.75 16.70 14.14
N PHE A 149 19.20 17.63 14.92
CA PHE A 149 18.39 18.72 14.41
C PHE A 149 19.16 19.60 13.43
N ASN A 150 20.43 19.94 13.78
CA ASN A 150 21.31 20.69 12.91
C ASN A 150 21.62 19.93 11.60
N ARG A 151 21.69 18.60 11.62
CA ARG A 151 21.85 17.80 10.41
C ARG A 151 20.63 17.86 9.50
N TYR A 152 19.47 17.48 10.03
CA TYR A 152 18.30 17.19 9.22
C TYR A 152 17.49 18.46 8.89
N ILE A 153 17.36 19.38 9.85
CA ILE A 153 16.52 20.58 9.72
C ILE A 153 17.36 21.78 9.27
N ASN A 154 18.38 22.16 10.05
CA ASN A 154 19.21 23.34 9.75
C ASN A 154 20.23 23.06 8.64
N ARG A 155 20.58 21.79 8.38
CA ARG A 155 21.57 21.35 7.39
C ARG A 155 22.96 21.95 7.61
N THR A 156 23.34 22.13 8.86
CA THR A 156 24.62 22.71 9.30
C THR A 156 25.57 21.68 9.90
N SER A 157 25.15 20.42 10.02
CA SER A 157 25.94 19.31 10.60
C SER A 157 25.87 18.07 9.71
N GLU A 158 26.91 17.25 9.75
CA GLU A 158 26.98 15.93 9.11
C GLU A 158 26.78 14.77 10.13
N PHE A 159 26.50 15.11 11.39
CA PHE A 159 26.36 14.12 12.46
C PHE A 159 25.22 13.16 12.19
N ARG A 160 25.46 11.86 12.28
CA ARG A 160 24.46 10.78 12.27
C ARG A 160 24.61 9.94 13.52
N TYR A 161 23.49 9.53 14.09
CA TYR A 161 23.55 8.60 15.19
C TYR A 161 23.91 7.19 14.69
N THR A 162 24.93 6.59 15.29
CA THR A 162 25.34 5.22 14.97
C THR A 162 24.86 4.28 16.06
N PRO A 163 23.99 3.31 15.75
CA PRO A 163 23.49 2.36 16.75
C PRO A 163 24.61 1.54 17.38
N LYS A 164 24.59 1.40 18.69
CA LYS A 164 25.58 0.65 19.48
C LYS A 164 25.13 -0.77 19.79
N VAL A 165 23.81 -0.94 20.04
CA VAL A 165 23.20 -2.25 20.36
C VAL A 165 22.79 -2.95 19.08
N GLN A 166 23.48 -4.06 18.75
CA GLN A 166 23.21 -4.82 17.51
C GLN A 166 22.45 -6.13 17.75
N ASN A 167 22.54 -6.72 18.94
CA ASN A 167 21.98 -8.03 19.26
C ASN A 167 21.10 -8.00 20.51
N GLY A 168 20.45 -6.89 20.80
CA GLY A 168 19.48 -6.75 21.89
C GLY A 168 18.08 -7.27 21.53
N PRO A 169 17.17 -7.34 22.50
CA PRO A 169 15.76 -7.53 22.23
C PRO A 169 15.25 -6.48 21.25
N LYS A 170 14.34 -6.86 20.35
CA LYS A 170 13.83 -5.93 19.34
C LYS A 170 12.97 -4.84 19.97
N LEU A 171 13.11 -3.63 19.45
CA LEU A 171 12.18 -2.51 19.62
C LEU A 171 11.60 -2.20 18.23
N VAL A 172 10.32 -2.46 18.05
CA VAL A 172 9.67 -2.33 16.74
C VAL A 172 9.11 -0.93 16.59
N LEU A 173 9.65 -0.19 15.61
CA LEU A 173 9.20 1.14 15.20
C LEU A 173 8.27 1.03 13.99
N ALA A 174 7.06 1.56 14.07
CA ALA A 174 6.22 1.84 12.92
C ALA A 174 6.44 3.29 12.46
N THR A 175 6.70 3.48 11.17
CA THR A 175 6.95 4.78 10.55
C THR A 175 6.42 4.81 9.12
N ASN A 176 6.37 5.99 8.49
CA ASN A 176 6.05 6.16 7.07
C ASN A 176 7.18 6.88 6.35
N ALA A 177 8.11 6.12 5.77
CA ALA A 177 9.36 6.63 5.21
C ALA A 177 9.16 7.44 3.90
N GLN A 178 8.19 8.36 3.89
CA GLN A 178 7.83 9.26 2.79
C GLN A 178 7.75 10.73 3.24
N PHE A 179 8.31 11.06 4.41
CA PHE A 179 8.16 12.34 5.07
C PHE A 179 9.52 13.00 5.42
N PRO A 180 10.30 13.40 4.39
CA PRO A 180 11.60 14.05 4.61
C PRO A 180 11.43 15.45 5.26
N PRO A 181 12.34 15.83 6.16
CA PRO A 181 13.57 15.17 6.57
C PRO A 181 13.44 14.28 7.82
N TYR A 182 12.23 13.98 8.25
CA TYR A 182 11.97 13.24 9.49
C TYR A 182 12.17 11.73 9.32
N GLU A 183 11.56 11.12 8.30
CA GLU A 183 11.75 9.73 7.89
C GLU A 183 11.60 9.58 6.37
N TYR A 184 12.64 9.07 5.74
CA TYR A 184 12.67 8.92 4.28
C TYR A 184 13.70 7.89 3.83
N HIS A 185 13.56 7.41 2.61
CA HIS A 185 14.51 6.49 2.00
C HIS A 185 15.72 7.25 1.43
N GLU A 186 16.94 6.83 1.81
CA GLU A 186 18.19 7.18 1.15
C GLU A 186 18.89 5.90 0.69
N GLY A 187 18.90 5.64 -0.61
CA GLY A 187 19.27 4.31 -1.12
C GLY A 187 18.40 3.21 -0.53
N ASN A 188 19.00 2.20 0.07
CA ASN A 188 18.28 1.09 0.71
C ASN A 188 18.04 1.30 2.22
N GLN A 189 18.40 2.45 2.76
CA GLN A 189 18.24 2.76 4.18
C GLN A 189 17.10 3.73 4.40
N ILE A 190 16.42 3.58 5.52
CA ILE A 190 15.49 4.59 6.02
C ILE A 190 16.28 5.44 7.01
N ILE A 191 16.26 6.75 6.78
CA ILE A 191 17.00 7.74 7.57
C ILE A 191 16.08 8.92 7.90
N GLY A 192 16.55 9.81 8.75
CA GLY A 192 15.87 11.03 9.11
C GLY A 192 15.95 11.34 10.59
N LEU A 193 15.43 12.51 10.97
CA LEU A 193 15.44 12.96 12.36
C LEU A 193 14.77 11.96 13.28
N ASP A 194 13.57 11.52 12.94
CA ASP A 194 12.76 10.57 13.73
C ASP A 194 13.47 9.22 13.83
N ILE A 195 14.11 8.78 12.76
CA ILE A 195 14.82 7.51 12.71
C ILE A 195 16.05 7.51 13.63
N ASP A 196 16.86 8.58 13.57
CA ASP A 196 18.07 8.70 14.41
C ASP A 196 17.68 8.89 15.89
N ILE A 197 16.58 9.60 16.20
CA ILE A 197 15.98 9.67 17.54
C ILE A 197 15.61 8.26 18.01
N CYS A 198 14.95 7.46 17.19
CA CYS A 198 14.52 6.11 17.54
C CYS A 198 15.71 5.14 17.71
N TYR A 199 16.79 5.29 16.95
CA TYR A 199 18.04 4.56 17.21
C TYR A 199 18.64 4.90 18.57
N TYR A 200 18.66 6.19 18.93
CA TYR A 200 19.12 6.59 20.27
C TYR A 200 18.23 5.99 21.38
N ILE A 201 16.90 6.05 21.23
CA ILE A 201 15.96 5.46 22.18
C ILE A 201 16.20 3.96 22.32
N ALA A 202 16.38 3.24 21.21
CA ALA A 202 16.63 1.81 21.24
C ALA A 202 17.92 1.47 21.98
N ASP A 203 19.02 2.19 21.72
CA ASP A 203 20.27 2.02 22.44
C ASP A 203 20.16 2.33 23.93
N PHE A 204 19.45 3.40 24.30
CA PHE A 204 19.19 3.76 25.69
C PHE A 204 18.45 2.65 26.45
N LEU A 205 17.53 1.95 25.74
CA LEU A 205 16.77 0.83 26.28
C LEU A 205 17.52 -0.51 26.21
N GLY A 206 18.74 -0.54 25.66
CA GLY A 206 19.48 -1.79 25.43
C GLY A 206 18.84 -2.71 24.38
N ARG A 207 18.10 -2.14 23.42
CA ARG A 207 17.34 -2.87 22.39
C ARG A 207 17.89 -2.60 20.98
N THR A 208 17.56 -3.48 20.05
CA THR A 208 17.85 -3.29 18.62
C THR A 208 16.61 -2.78 17.90
N LEU A 209 16.73 -1.65 17.20
CA LEU A 209 15.62 -1.06 16.44
C LEU A 209 15.27 -1.92 15.23
N GLU A 210 14.00 -2.29 15.09
CA GLU A 210 13.42 -2.88 13.88
C GLU A 210 12.43 -1.89 13.27
N ILE A 211 12.72 -1.38 12.06
CA ILE A 211 11.88 -0.37 11.39
C ILE A 211 10.84 -1.06 10.50
N GLN A 212 9.58 -0.69 10.67
CA GLN A 212 8.47 -1.10 9.82
C GLN A 212 7.94 0.12 9.07
N ASP A 213 8.24 0.20 7.77
CA ASP A 213 7.70 1.22 6.88
C ASP A 213 6.29 0.81 6.41
N ILE A 214 5.27 1.52 6.90
CA ILE A 214 3.85 1.28 6.61
C ILE A 214 3.17 2.57 6.16
N GLU A 215 1.91 2.51 5.72
CA GLU A 215 1.15 3.73 5.44
C GLU A 215 0.86 4.50 6.74
N PHE A 216 0.84 5.84 6.65
CA PHE A 216 0.73 6.73 7.81
C PHE A 216 -0.51 6.44 8.66
N ASP A 217 -1.66 6.26 8.02
CA ASP A 217 -2.94 5.97 8.68
C ASP A 217 -3.00 4.60 9.36
N ALA A 218 -2.06 3.70 9.03
CA ALA A 218 -1.96 2.37 9.67
C ALA A 218 -1.09 2.37 10.94
N ILE A 219 -0.28 3.41 11.21
CA ILE A 219 0.71 3.41 12.30
C ILE A 219 0.04 3.30 13.68
N ILE A 220 -0.99 4.11 13.93
CA ILE A 220 -1.70 4.08 15.24
C ILE A 220 -2.29 2.70 15.48
N ASN A 221 -2.85 2.05 14.45
CA ASN A 221 -3.38 0.69 14.55
C ASN A 221 -2.27 -0.33 14.83
N ALA A 222 -1.09 -0.18 14.21
CA ALA A 222 0.04 -1.06 14.44
C ALA A 222 0.54 -0.97 15.91
N VAL A 223 0.61 0.24 16.44
CA VAL A 223 1.01 0.48 17.86
C VAL A 223 -0.07 -0.04 18.81
N SER A 224 -1.34 0.31 18.62
CA SER A 224 -2.45 -0.09 19.48
C SER A 224 -2.67 -1.61 19.52
N SER A 225 -2.40 -2.31 18.42
CA SER A 225 -2.52 -3.78 18.32
C SER A 225 -1.27 -4.53 18.80
N GLY A 226 -0.20 -3.82 19.23
CA GLY A 226 1.05 -4.42 19.68
C GLY A 226 1.90 -5.00 18.53
N LYS A 227 1.63 -4.65 17.27
CA LYS A 227 2.46 -5.01 16.11
C LYS A 227 3.71 -4.13 16.00
N ALA A 228 3.67 -2.95 16.59
CA ALA A 228 4.81 -2.09 16.82
C ALA A 228 4.81 -1.65 18.30
N ASP A 229 6.00 -1.46 18.85
CA ASP A 229 6.17 -0.98 20.24
C ASP A 229 5.94 0.53 20.32
N MET A 230 6.34 1.26 19.27
CA MET A 230 6.21 2.71 19.17
C MET A 230 6.03 3.16 17.72
N GLY A 231 5.50 4.37 17.52
CA GLY A 231 5.38 5.03 16.23
C GLY A 231 6.03 6.41 16.26
N PHE A 232 6.85 6.72 15.26
CA PHE A 232 7.41 8.04 14.98
C PHE A 232 7.26 8.33 13.49
N ALA A 233 6.56 9.39 13.16
CA ALA A 233 6.24 9.78 11.79
C ALA A 233 5.67 11.21 11.76
N GLY A 234 6.34 12.16 12.42
CA GLY A 234 5.86 13.53 12.50
C GLY A 234 4.45 13.66 13.10
N PHE A 235 4.13 12.89 14.16
CA PHE A 235 2.78 12.92 14.73
C PHE A 235 2.53 14.18 15.54
N SER A 236 1.60 15.01 15.11
CA SER A 236 1.05 16.11 15.90
C SER A 236 0.13 15.59 17.01
N VAL A 237 0.24 16.20 18.18
CA VAL A 237 -0.56 15.85 19.34
C VAL A 237 -1.99 16.36 19.19
N THR A 238 -2.98 15.47 19.15
CA THR A 238 -4.40 15.82 19.10
C THR A 238 -5.19 15.11 20.19
N GLU A 239 -6.28 15.75 20.67
CA GLU A 239 -7.14 15.17 21.71
C GLU A 239 -7.84 13.88 21.22
N GLU A 240 -8.13 13.79 19.92
CA GLU A 240 -8.73 12.59 19.36
C GLU A 240 -7.76 11.40 19.40
N ARG A 241 -6.53 11.59 18.96
CA ARG A 241 -5.50 10.55 18.97
C ARG A 241 -5.16 10.12 20.41
N LYS A 242 -5.17 11.06 21.38
CA LYS A 242 -4.98 10.75 22.82
C LYS A 242 -5.99 9.74 23.37
N LYS A 243 -7.15 9.57 22.76
CA LYS A 243 -8.13 8.55 23.18
C LYS A 243 -7.62 7.13 22.95
N SER A 244 -6.82 6.91 21.90
CA SER A 244 -6.36 5.59 21.44
C SER A 244 -4.92 5.27 21.81
N ILE A 245 -4.05 6.28 21.98
CA ILE A 245 -2.61 6.12 22.21
C ILE A 245 -2.11 7.12 23.26
N HIS A 246 -0.90 6.87 23.79
CA HIS A 246 -0.13 7.85 24.53
C HIS A 246 0.86 8.55 23.62
N PHE A 247 1.06 9.84 23.84
CA PHE A 247 2.12 10.62 23.24
C PHE A 247 3.34 10.70 24.16
N THR A 248 4.53 10.68 23.56
CA THR A 248 5.79 11.00 24.27
C THR A 248 5.86 12.50 24.58
N ASP A 249 6.94 12.91 25.27
CA ASP A 249 7.33 14.32 25.31
C ASP A 249 7.55 14.84 23.88
N ASN A 250 7.18 16.10 23.65
CA ASN A 250 7.38 16.73 22.34
C ASN A 250 8.87 16.82 22.02
N TYR A 251 9.24 16.43 20.78
CA TYR A 251 10.63 16.49 20.37
C TYR A 251 10.94 17.63 19.38
N THR A 252 9.99 18.06 18.53
CA THR A 252 10.19 19.15 17.58
C THR A 252 8.93 19.99 17.37
N LEU A 253 9.10 21.22 16.86
CA LEU A 253 8.03 22.09 16.38
C LEU A 253 7.90 21.94 14.87
N SER A 254 6.70 21.89 14.35
CA SER A 254 6.34 21.92 12.95
C SER A 254 5.32 23.02 12.66
N LYS A 255 5.16 23.36 11.40
CA LYS A 255 4.22 24.36 10.91
C LYS A 255 3.41 23.79 9.76
N ILE A 256 2.10 23.96 9.78
CA ILE A 256 1.28 23.69 8.61
C ILE A 256 1.36 24.89 7.68
N VAL A 257 1.71 24.63 6.43
CA VAL A 257 1.89 25.63 5.37
C VAL A 257 1.04 25.27 4.15
N VAL A 258 0.88 26.23 3.25
CA VAL A 258 0.11 26.09 2.02
C VAL A 258 1.06 26.12 0.82
N ILE A 259 1.03 25.07 0.01
CA ILE A 259 1.78 24.96 -1.24
C ILE A 259 0.85 25.34 -2.39
N VAL A 260 1.30 26.21 -3.26
CA VAL A 260 0.56 26.69 -4.43
C VAL A 260 1.44 26.62 -5.68
N ARG A 261 0.83 26.74 -6.85
CA ARG A 261 1.59 26.93 -8.11
C ARG A 261 2.32 28.25 -8.09
N GLY A 262 3.59 28.25 -8.45
CA GLY A 262 4.39 29.44 -8.70
C GLY A 262 4.12 30.03 -10.07
N GLU A 263 4.77 31.18 -10.37
CA GLU A 263 4.84 31.71 -11.73
C GLU A 263 5.66 30.75 -12.59
N LYS A 264 5.26 30.59 -13.84
CA LYS A 264 5.90 29.68 -14.81
C LYS A 264 7.32 30.16 -15.06
N ASN A 265 8.29 29.62 -14.35
CA ASN A 265 9.69 29.70 -14.78
C ASN A 265 9.87 28.76 -15.98
N ASN A 266 10.57 29.23 -17.02
CA ASN A 266 10.98 28.40 -18.16
C ASN A 266 11.95 27.33 -17.63
N GLU A 267 11.40 26.20 -17.10
CA GLU A 267 12.20 25.04 -16.78
C GLU A 267 12.78 24.51 -18.09
N LEU A 268 14.08 24.31 -18.15
CA LEU A 268 14.68 23.43 -19.12
C LEU A 268 14.03 22.07 -18.91
N GLU A 269 13.22 21.61 -19.86
CA GLU A 269 12.59 20.28 -19.79
C GLU A 269 13.69 19.24 -19.65
N GLU A 270 13.80 18.61 -18.47
CA GLU A 270 14.71 17.48 -18.27
C GLU A 270 14.39 16.42 -19.33
N SER A 271 15.42 15.89 -20.00
CA SER A 271 15.26 14.86 -21.01
C SER A 271 14.65 13.58 -20.39
N PHE A 272 13.89 12.82 -21.17
CA PHE A 272 13.38 11.52 -20.74
C PHE A 272 14.48 10.60 -20.19
N SER A 273 15.69 10.66 -20.73
CA SER A 273 16.83 9.87 -20.25
C SER A 273 17.28 10.29 -18.84
N GLU A 274 17.22 11.57 -18.52
CA GLU A 274 17.55 12.09 -17.18
C GLU A 274 16.49 11.67 -16.17
N HIS A 275 15.21 11.80 -16.48
CA HIS A 275 14.11 11.29 -15.65
C HIS A 275 14.22 9.78 -15.44
N PHE A 276 14.55 9.00 -16.47
CA PHE A 276 14.74 7.56 -16.35
C PHE A 276 15.92 7.21 -15.45
N TYR A 277 17.07 7.86 -15.66
CA TYR A 277 18.26 7.68 -14.82
C TYR A 277 17.96 8.01 -13.36
N LYS A 278 17.35 9.17 -13.08
CA LYS A 278 16.98 9.65 -11.75
C LYS A 278 16.03 8.67 -11.02
N ASN A 279 15.04 8.15 -11.73
CA ASN A 279 14.03 7.28 -11.11
C ASN A 279 14.52 5.86 -10.89
N PHE A 280 15.33 5.29 -11.78
CA PHE A 280 15.60 3.85 -11.75
C PHE A 280 17.08 3.49 -11.56
N ILE A 281 18.00 4.25 -12.15
CA ILE A 281 19.42 3.88 -12.18
C ILE A 281 20.16 4.45 -10.97
N LYS A 282 19.94 5.72 -10.66
CA LYS A 282 20.55 6.40 -9.52
C LYS A 282 20.25 5.60 -8.24
N ASP A 283 21.29 5.38 -7.41
CA ASP A 283 21.20 4.64 -6.15
C ASP A 283 20.63 3.22 -6.29
N ALA A 284 20.65 2.65 -7.52
CA ALA A 284 20.12 1.34 -7.87
C ALA A 284 18.63 1.15 -7.46
N ARG A 285 17.82 2.20 -7.60
CA ARG A 285 16.40 2.22 -7.18
C ARG A 285 15.53 1.16 -7.87
N TRP A 286 15.93 0.68 -9.06
CA TRP A 286 15.27 -0.45 -9.73
C TRP A 286 15.17 -1.70 -8.85
N LYS A 287 16.04 -1.84 -7.82
CA LYS A 287 16.02 -2.97 -6.89
C LYS A 287 14.70 -3.05 -6.12
N PHE A 288 14.08 -1.91 -5.77
CA PHE A 288 12.77 -1.90 -5.12
C PHE A 288 11.68 -2.54 -6.02
N ILE A 289 11.74 -2.27 -7.32
CA ILE A 289 10.83 -2.88 -8.31
C ILE A 289 11.05 -4.39 -8.37
N VAL A 290 12.31 -4.85 -8.47
CA VAL A 290 12.63 -6.28 -8.57
C VAL A 290 12.26 -7.03 -7.29
N GLN A 291 12.58 -6.47 -6.14
CA GLN A 291 12.20 -7.04 -4.85
C GLN A 291 10.67 -7.12 -4.71
N GLY A 292 9.99 -6.02 -5.04
CA GLY A 292 8.53 -5.96 -5.01
C GLY A 292 7.90 -6.97 -5.94
N LEU A 293 8.40 -7.11 -7.17
CA LEU A 293 7.95 -8.13 -8.14
C LEU A 293 8.15 -9.54 -7.59
N GLY A 294 9.31 -9.82 -6.98
CA GLY A 294 9.60 -11.11 -6.34
C GLY A 294 8.58 -11.46 -5.26
N ASN A 295 8.28 -10.52 -4.36
CA ASN A 295 7.28 -10.70 -3.31
C ASN A 295 5.86 -10.89 -3.88
N THR A 296 5.47 -10.07 -4.87
CA THR A 296 4.19 -10.21 -5.58
C THR A 296 4.02 -11.63 -6.13
N LEU A 297 5.01 -12.15 -6.84
CA LEU A 297 4.96 -13.49 -7.43
C LEU A 297 4.94 -14.59 -6.36
N LEU A 298 5.77 -14.47 -5.33
CA LEU A 298 5.86 -15.42 -4.23
C LEU A 298 4.52 -15.53 -3.48
N ILE A 299 3.97 -14.39 -3.06
CA ILE A 299 2.69 -14.34 -2.33
C ILE A 299 1.57 -14.92 -3.20
N SER A 300 1.46 -14.48 -4.47
CA SER A 300 0.41 -14.93 -5.38
C SER A 300 0.49 -16.43 -5.64
N PHE A 301 1.69 -16.98 -5.83
CA PHE A 301 1.89 -18.39 -6.09
C PHE A 301 1.45 -19.27 -4.90
N PHE A 302 1.94 -18.97 -3.69
CA PHE A 302 1.59 -19.76 -2.52
C PHE A 302 0.12 -19.53 -2.08
N ALA A 303 -0.41 -18.34 -2.24
CA ALA A 303 -1.82 -18.06 -2.00
C ALA A 303 -2.72 -18.84 -2.98
N ALA A 304 -2.36 -18.92 -4.26
CA ALA A 304 -3.08 -19.74 -5.24
C ALA A 304 -3.07 -21.22 -4.87
N LEU A 305 -1.91 -21.78 -4.48
CA LEU A 305 -1.82 -23.18 -4.02
C LEU A 305 -2.72 -23.43 -2.82
N LEU A 306 -2.67 -22.57 -1.81
CA LEU A 306 -3.53 -22.65 -0.63
C LEU A 306 -5.00 -22.54 -1.01
N GLY A 307 -5.34 -21.58 -1.89
CA GLY A 307 -6.68 -21.36 -2.41
C GLY A 307 -7.23 -22.56 -3.18
N ILE A 308 -6.40 -23.22 -4.00
CA ILE A 308 -6.79 -24.45 -4.72
C ILE A 308 -7.12 -25.57 -3.72
N VAL A 309 -6.30 -25.76 -2.70
CA VAL A 309 -6.54 -26.81 -1.68
C VAL A 309 -7.84 -26.55 -0.92
N ILE A 310 -8.01 -25.33 -0.39
CA ILE A 310 -9.22 -24.96 0.37
C ILE A 310 -10.45 -25.00 -0.53
N GLY A 311 -10.38 -24.42 -1.72
CA GLY A 311 -11.47 -24.36 -2.67
C GLY A 311 -11.92 -25.75 -3.14
N PHE A 312 -10.96 -26.62 -3.41
CA PHE A 312 -11.25 -28.00 -3.77
C PHE A 312 -11.99 -28.75 -2.65
N LEU A 313 -11.52 -28.66 -1.40
CA LEU A 313 -12.16 -29.31 -0.26
C LEU A 313 -13.59 -28.80 -0.06
N ILE A 314 -13.82 -27.48 -0.12
CA ILE A 314 -15.15 -26.91 0.03
C ILE A 314 -16.06 -27.32 -1.13
N ALA A 315 -15.58 -27.27 -2.38
CA ALA A 315 -16.35 -27.71 -3.54
C ALA A 315 -16.79 -29.18 -3.42
N MET A 316 -15.88 -30.05 -2.93
CA MET A 316 -16.16 -31.47 -2.70
C MET A 316 -17.30 -31.68 -1.69
N PHE A 317 -17.27 -31.01 -0.55
CA PHE A 317 -18.35 -31.10 0.44
C PHE A 317 -19.68 -30.60 -0.11
N ARG A 318 -19.66 -29.50 -0.85
CA ARG A 318 -20.87 -28.91 -1.46
C ARG A 318 -21.48 -29.80 -2.52
N VAL A 319 -20.66 -30.33 -3.44
CA VAL A 319 -21.10 -31.24 -4.50
C VAL A 319 -21.65 -32.53 -3.90
N ASN A 320 -20.96 -33.15 -2.93
CA ASN A 320 -21.46 -34.36 -2.28
C ASN A 320 -22.80 -34.12 -1.52
N ASN A 321 -22.98 -32.93 -0.94
CA ASN A 321 -24.22 -32.59 -0.30
C ASN A 321 -25.36 -32.42 -1.33
N GLU A 322 -25.10 -31.79 -2.46
CA GLU A 322 -26.08 -31.58 -3.53
C GLU A 322 -26.55 -32.90 -4.15
N TYR A 323 -25.64 -33.85 -4.40
CA TYR A 323 -25.97 -35.12 -5.05
C TYR A 323 -26.46 -36.23 -4.10
N ASN A 324 -25.94 -36.29 -2.87
CA ASN A 324 -26.19 -37.41 -1.95
C ASN A 324 -26.81 -36.99 -0.60
N GLY A 325 -27.04 -35.70 -0.37
CA GLY A 325 -27.54 -35.18 0.91
C GLY A 325 -26.53 -35.37 2.08
N ARG A 326 -25.28 -35.81 1.79
CA ARG A 326 -24.23 -36.05 2.81
C ARG A 326 -23.48 -34.77 3.11
N TYR A 327 -22.80 -34.74 4.25
CA TYR A 327 -21.93 -33.60 4.67
C TYR A 327 -22.72 -32.28 4.85
N LYS A 328 -23.94 -32.34 5.42
CA LYS A 328 -24.78 -31.16 5.66
C LYS A 328 -24.06 -30.06 6.47
N ILE A 329 -23.35 -30.44 7.55
CA ILE A 329 -22.62 -29.48 8.42
C ILE A 329 -21.43 -28.85 7.67
N PRO A 330 -20.49 -29.62 7.06
CA PRO A 330 -19.42 -29.02 6.26
C PRO A 330 -19.93 -28.14 5.11
N ASN A 331 -21.05 -28.53 4.46
CA ASN A 331 -21.67 -27.71 3.44
C ASN A 331 -22.21 -26.38 3.99
N ALA A 332 -22.84 -26.39 5.18
CA ALA A 332 -23.34 -25.18 5.83
C ALA A 332 -22.18 -24.24 6.20
N ILE A 333 -21.11 -24.77 6.81
CA ILE A 333 -19.88 -24.02 7.11
C ILE A 333 -19.29 -23.43 5.84
N GLY A 334 -19.17 -24.22 4.76
CA GLY A 334 -18.68 -23.74 3.47
C GLY A 334 -19.53 -22.60 2.89
N LYS A 335 -20.85 -22.65 3.01
CA LYS A 335 -21.76 -21.57 2.56
C LYS A 335 -21.52 -20.29 3.37
N VAL A 336 -21.39 -20.39 4.70
CA VAL A 336 -21.11 -19.22 5.56
C VAL A 336 -19.75 -18.63 5.21
N TYR A 337 -18.71 -19.46 5.08
CA TYR A 337 -17.39 -19.01 4.65
C TYR A 337 -17.43 -18.25 3.33
N LEU A 338 -18.10 -18.79 2.31
CA LEU A 338 -18.23 -18.13 1.01
C LEU A 338 -18.99 -16.81 1.11
N ALA A 339 -20.06 -16.75 1.91
CA ALA A 339 -20.82 -15.52 2.11
C ALA A 339 -19.99 -14.43 2.76
N VAL A 340 -19.21 -14.77 3.80
CA VAL A 340 -18.35 -13.81 4.52
C VAL A 340 -17.20 -13.37 3.64
N ILE A 341 -16.44 -14.30 3.07
CA ILE A 341 -15.21 -13.98 2.32
C ILE A 341 -15.52 -13.22 1.04
N ARG A 342 -16.54 -13.61 0.28
CA ARG A 342 -16.92 -12.92 -0.95
C ARG A 342 -17.76 -11.65 -0.72
N GLY A 343 -18.30 -11.50 0.49
CA GLY A 343 -19.06 -10.32 0.90
C GLY A 343 -18.23 -9.20 1.52
N THR A 344 -16.93 -9.42 1.74
CA THR A 344 -16.05 -8.42 2.36
C THR A 344 -14.87 -8.07 1.45
N PRO A 345 -14.40 -6.79 1.44
CA PRO A 345 -13.25 -6.38 0.63
C PRO A 345 -11.97 -7.10 1.06
N MET A 346 -11.12 -7.46 0.08
CA MET A 346 -9.86 -8.16 0.35
C MET A 346 -8.92 -7.38 1.28
N MET A 347 -8.86 -6.05 1.13
CA MET A 347 -8.06 -5.18 2.00
C MET A 347 -8.48 -5.31 3.46
N VAL A 348 -9.79 -5.30 3.74
CA VAL A 348 -10.32 -5.46 5.11
C VAL A 348 -9.96 -6.83 5.67
N GLN A 349 -10.04 -7.89 4.86
CA GLN A 349 -9.65 -9.24 5.27
C GLN A 349 -8.16 -9.31 5.63
N LEU A 350 -7.28 -8.68 4.82
CA LEU A 350 -5.85 -8.62 5.10
C LEU A 350 -5.56 -7.92 6.44
N LEU A 351 -6.19 -6.77 6.68
CA LEU A 351 -6.02 -6.00 7.92
C LEU A 351 -6.55 -6.76 9.14
N ILE A 352 -7.72 -7.41 9.03
CA ILE A 352 -8.27 -8.26 10.12
C ILE A 352 -7.32 -9.42 10.41
N ASN A 353 -6.81 -10.11 9.39
CA ASN A 353 -5.85 -11.19 9.61
C ASN A 353 -4.61 -10.67 10.33
N TYR A 354 -4.04 -9.56 9.89
CA TYR A 354 -2.78 -9.07 10.45
C TYR A 354 -2.94 -8.44 11.84
N TYR A 355 -3.91 -7.55 12.03
CA TYR A 355 -4.06 -6.77 13.26
C TYR A 355 -4.97 -7.41 14.32
N VAL A 356 -5.84 -8.36 13.94
CA VAL A 356 -6.78 -8.99 14.87
C VAL A 356 -6.44 -10.47 15.07
N VAL A 357 -6.48 -11.28 14.00
CA VAL A 357 -6.32 -12.75 14.13
C VAL A 357 -4.90 -13.10 14.60
N PHE A 358 -3.89 -12.48 13.99
CA PHE A 358 -2.49 -12.72 14.33
C PHE A 358 -1.88 -11.63 15.22
N SER A 359 -2.68 -10.83 15.93
CA SER A 359 -2.18 -9.75 16.81
C SER A 359 -1.16 -10.25 17.82
N SER A 360 -1.45 -11.32 18.53
CA SER A 360 -0.62 -11.87 19.60
C SER A 360 0.52 -12.77 19.13
N VAL A 361 0.65 -13.00 17.83
CA VAL A 361 1.64 -13.94 17.27
C VAL A 361 2.64 -13.18 16.42
N ASN A 362 3.94 -13.37 16.72
CA ASN A 362 5.01 -12.84 15.87
C ASN A 362 5.20 -13.74 14.64
N ILE A 363 4.33 -13.58 13.65
CA ILE A 363 4.32 -14.33 12.39
C ILE A 363 4.92 -13.49 11.26
N ASN A 364 5.61 -14.14 10.34
CA ASN A 364 6.14 -13.48 9.14
C ASN A 364 4.99 -12.87 8.32
N LYS A 365 5.09 -11.59 7.98
CA LYS A 365 4.08 -10.84 7.22
C LYS A 365 3.74 -11.47 5.87
N ILE A 366 4.74 -12.06 5.18
CA ILE A 366 4.52 -12.79 3.91
C ILE A 366 3.58 -13.98 4.15
N LEU A 367 3.73 -14.71 5.25
CA LEU A 367 2.86 -15.83 5.57
C LEU A 367 1.44 -15.36 5.90
N VAL A 368 1.28 -14.23 6.61
CA VAL A 368 -0.05 -13.62 6.84
C VAL A 368 -0.72 -13.27 5.52
N ALA A 369 0.03 -12.65 4.60
CA ALA A 369 -0.48 -12.31 3.27
C ALA A 369 -0.89 -13.57 2.49
N ILE A 370 -0.06 -14.61 2.47
CA ILE A 370 -0.37 -15.90 1.82
C ILE A 370 -1.66 -16.51 2.39
N ILE A 371 -1.83 -16.49 3.71
CA ILE A 371 -3.04 -17.02 4.37
C ILE A 371 -4.26 -16.18 3.98
N ALA A 372 -4.18 -14.85 4.09
CA ALA A 372 -5.29 -13.96 3.79
C ALA A 372 -5.75 -14.08 2.33
N PHE A 373 -4.81 -14.00 1.38
CA PHE A 373 -5.11 -14.16 -0.06
C PHE A 373 -5.52 -15.60 -0.40
N GLY A 374 -4.92 -16.60 0.24
CA GLY A 374 -5.28 -18.00 0.02
C GLY A 374 -6.67 -18.33 0.54
N LEU A 375 -7.08 -17.78 1.68
CA LEU A 375 -8.46 -17.86 2.15
C LEU A 375 -9.42 -17.15 1.19
N ASN A 376 -9.09 -15.97 0.71
CA ASN A 376 -9.93 -15.26 -0.25
C ASN A 376 -10.06 -16.06 -1.55
N SER A 377 -8.96 -16.45 -2.17
CA SER A 377 -8.94 -17.23 -3.40
C SER A 377 -9.64 -18.57 -3.24
N GLY A 378 -9.53 -19.24 -2.08
CA GLY A 378 -10.24 -20.50 -1.80
C GLY A 378 -11.75 -20.40 -1.95
N ALA A 379 -12.33 -19.25 -1.64
CA ALA A 379 -13.76 -19.02 -1.85
C ALA A 379 -14.11 -18.96 -3.35
N TYR A 380 -13.34 -18.23 -4.15
CA TYR A 380 -13.57 -18.15 -5.60
C TYR A 380 -13.27 -19.48 -6.30
N VAL A 381 -12.16 -20.14 -5.97
CA VAL A 381 -11.79 -21.46 -6.50
C VAL A 381 -12.86 -22.51 -6.19
N SER A 382 -13.47 -22.48 -5.00
CA SER A 382 -14.56 -23.38 -4.64
C SER A 382 -15.76 -23.25 -5.60
N GLU A 383 -16.14 -22.04 -5.96
CA GLU A 383 -17.24 -21.80 -6.90
C GLU A 383 -16.82 -22.16 -8.34
N ILE A 384 -15.58 -21.88 -8.73
CA ILE A 384 -15.06 -22.25 -10.05
C ILE A 384 -15.09 -23.75 -10.24
N ILE A 385 -14.57 -24.53 -9.26
CA ILE A 385 -14.57 -26.00 -9.31
C ILE A 385 -15.99 -26.55 -9.29
N ARG A 386 -16.85 -26.02 -8.41
CA ARG A 386 -18.26 -26.43 -8.36
C ARG A 386 -18.99 -26.17 -9.69
N SER A 387 -18.74 -25.02 -10.32
CA SER A 387 -19.28 -24.67 -11.62
C SER A 387 -18.76 -25.58 -12.73
N GLY A 388 -17.45 -25.90 -12.70
CA GLY A 388 -16.83 -26.84 -13.63
C GLY A 388 -17.40 -28.25 -13.54
N ILE A 389 -17.71 -28.72 -12.31
CA ILE A 389 -18.38 -30.03 -12.08
C ILE A 389 -19.81 -30.01 -12.62
N LYS A 390 -20.55 -28.94 -12.37
CA LYS A 390 -21.93 -28.76 -12.90
C LYS A 390 -21.99 -28.60 -14.41
N GLY A 391 -20.91 -28.16 -15.01
CA GLY A 391 -20.76 -28.04 -16.48
C GLY A 391 -20.52 -29.37 -17.18
N VAL A 392 -20.33 -30.49 -16.46
CA VAL A 392 -20.27 -31.84 -17.03
C VAL A 392 -21.71 -32.33 -17.25
N ASP A 393 -21.98 -32.89 -18.41
CA ASP A 393 -23.30 -33.41 -18.76
C ASP A 393 -23.79 -34.42 -17.68
N PRO A 394 -24.96 -34.19 -17.06
CA PRO A 394 -25.56 -35.11 -16.07
C PRO A 394 -25.70 -36.55 -16.60
N GLY A 395 -25.93 -36.74 -17.89
CA GLY A 395 -25.98 -38.04 -18.53
C GLY A 395 -24.73 -38.89 -18.34
N GLN A 396 -23.55 -38.27 -18.15
CA GLN A 396 -22.31 -38.98 -17.82
C GLN A 396 -22.38 -39.65 -16.44
N ILE A 397 -23.05 -39.00 -15.48
CA ILE A 397 -23.23 -39.53 -14.14
C ILE A 397 -24.26 -40.67 -14.19
N GLU A 398 -25.36 -40.46 -14.90
CA GLU A 398 -26.44 -41.46 -15.07
C GLU A 398 -25.94 -42.72 -15.79
N ALA A 399 -25.21 -42.57 -16.88
CA ALA A 399 -24.62 -43.69 -17.62
C ALA A 399 -23.63 -44.47 -16.75
N GLY A 400 -22.73 -43.80 -16.03
CA GLY A 400 -21.80 -44.49 -15.11
C GLY A 400 -22.52 -45.26 -13.99
N ARG A 401 -23.60 -44.68 -13.46
CA ARG A 401 -24.44 -45.32 -12.44
C ARG A 401 -25.21 -46.51 -12.99
N SER A 402 -25.71 -46.44 -14.22
CA SER A 402 -26.43 -47.51 -14.91
C SER A 402 -25.52 -48.71 -15.20
N LEU A 403 -24.21 -48.46 -15.42
CA LEU A 403 -23.18 -49.50 -15.54
C LEU A 403 -22.76 -50.11 -14.18
N GLY A 404 -23.43 -49.77 -13.06
CA GLY A 404 -23.17 -50.31 -11.73
C GLY A 404 -21.99 -49.67 -10.99
N LEU A 405 -21.36 -48.60 -11.55
CA LEU A 405 -20.27 -47.92 -10.89
C LEU A 405 -20.75 -47.18 -9.65
N ARG A 406 -19.95 -47.21 -8.58
CA ARG A 406 -20.23 -46.41 -7.37
C ARG A 406 -20.13 -44.90 -7.72
N PHE A 407 -20.96 -44.09 -7.11
CA PHE A 407 -20.97 -42.63 -7.34
C PHE A 407 -19.58 -41.98 -7.21
N ARG A 408 -18.80 -42.38 -6.21
CA ARG A 408 -17.42 -41.88 -6.04
C ARG A 408 -16.51 -42.25 -7.22
N THR A 409 -16.67 -43.45 -7.79
CA THR A 409 -15.89 -43.91 -8.96
C THR A 409 -16.26 -43.03 -10.19
N VAL A 410 -17.54 -42.81 -10.41
CA VAL A 410 -18.00 -41.92 -11.51
C VAL A 410 -17.44 -40.50 -11.34
N LEU A 411 -17.50 -39.93 -10.11
CA LEU A 411 -16.93 -38.61 -9.87
C LEU A 411 -15.42 -38.57 -10.16
N LEU A 412 -14.65 -39.54 -9.63
CA LEU A 412 -13.19 -39.52 -9.74
C LEU A 412 -12.69 -39.73 -11.16
N TYR A 413 -13.28 -40.67 -11.90
CA TYR A 413 -12.74 -41.12 -13.19
C TYR A 413 -13.46 -40.54 -14.40
N VAL A 414 -14.69 -40.00 -14.23
CA VAL A 414 -15.46 -39.44 -15.34
C VAL A 414 -15.65 -37.94 -15.20
N VAL A 415 -16.17 -37.49 -14.03
CA VAL A 415 -16.58 -36.10 -13.86
C VAL A 415 -15.40 -35.18 -13.59
N TYR A 416 -14.53 -35.51 -12.62
CA TYR A 416 -13.46 -34.59 -12.22
C TYR A 416 -12.43 -34.29 -13.31
N PRO A 417 -12.00 -35.27 -14.15
CA PRO A 417 -11.10 -34.94 -15.27
C PRO A 417 -11.72 -33.94 -16.27
N GLN A 418 -13.01 -34.06 -16.54
CA GLN A 418 -13.74 -33.12 -17.40
C GLN A 418 -13.94 -31.78 -16.72
N ALA A 419 -14.38 -31.80 -15.43
CA ALA A 419 -14.58 -30.58 -14.64
C ALA A 419 -13.30 -29.78 -14.48
N PHE A 420 -12.15 -30.44 -14.31
CA PHE A 420 -10.84 -29.77 -14.22
C PHE A 420 -10.53 -28.99 -15.50
N LYS A 421 -10.73 -29.62 -16.67
CA LYS A 421 -10.54 -28.95 -17.95
C LYS A 421 -11.49 -27.76 -18.12
N ASN A 422 -12.76 -27.91 -17.73
CA ASN A 422 -13.76 -26.84 -17.80
C ASN A 422 -13.43 -25.68 -16.83
N SER A 423 -12.78 -25.96 -15.71
CA SER A 423 -12.42 -24.98 -14.69
C SER A 423 -11.11 -24.24 -14.99
N MET A 424 -10.21 -24.81 -15.79
CA MET A 424 -8.86 -24.25 -16.01
C MET A 424 -8.84 -22.78 -16.45
N PRO A 425 -9.68 -22.34 -17.43
CA PRO A 425 -9.67 -20.93 -17.80
C PRO A 425 -10.01 -19.97 -16.65
N ALA A 426 -11.00 -20.36 -15.85
CA ALA A 426 -11.43 -19.57 -14.69
C ALA A 426 -10.41 -19.59 -13.55
N LEU A 427 -9.75 -20.75 -13.27
CA LEU A 427 -8.67 -20.87 -12.29
C LEU A 427 -7.47 -19.99 -12.67
N THR A 428 -7.18 -19.91 -13.96
CA THR A 428 -6.10 -19.04 -14.44
C THR A 428 -6.44 -17.56 -14.28
N ASN A 429 -7.67 -17.17 -14.61
CA ASN A 429 -8.11 -15.80 -14.40
C ASN A 429 -8.08 -15.43 -12.91
N GLU A 430 -8.40 -16.37 -12.03
CA GLU A 430 -8.26 -16.20 -10.58
C GLU A 430 -6.80 -15.95 -10.18
N PHE A 431 -5.84 -16.74 -10.70
CA PHE A 431 -4.43 -16.51 -10.43
C PHE A 431 -3.94 -15.13 -10.93
N VAL A 432 -4.37 -14.70 -12.12
CA VAL A 432 -4.09 -13.35 -12.64
C VAL A 432 -4.69 -12.26 -11.74
N SER A 433 -5.88 -12.48 -11.18
CA SER A 433 -6.50 -11.56 -10.23
C SER A 433 -5.71 -11.46 -8.93
N LEU A 434 -5.26 -12.58 -8.37
CA LEU A 434 -4.41 -12.62 -7.18
C LEU A 434 -3.14 -11.77 -7.33
N ILE A 435 -2.46 -11.85 -8.49
CA ILE A 435 -1.26 -11.03 -8.75
C ILE A 435 -1.55 -9.53 -8.62
N LYS A 436 -2.70 -9.08 -9.07
CA LYS A 436 -3.11 -7.66 -8.97
C LYS A 436 -3.56 -7.30 -7.55
N GLU A 437 -4.23 -8.22 -6.87
CA GLU A 437 -4.74 -8.01 -5.52
C GLU A 437 -3.62 -7.87 -4.49
N THR A 438 -2.43 -8.45 -4.72
CA THR A 438 -1.27 -8.26 -3.83
C THR A 438 -0.82 -6.81 -3.69
N SER A 439 -1.28 -5.90 -4.55
CA SER A 439 -0.96 -4.46 -4.49
C SER A 439 -1.36 -3.75 -3.17
N ILE A 440 -2.16 -4.40 -2.34
CA ILE A 440 -2.60 -3.85 -1.04
C ILE A 440 -1.71 -4.27 0.15
N VAL A 441 -0.68 -5.13 -0.05
CA VAL A 441 0.13 -5.61 1.08
C VAL A 441 1.02 -4.53 1.70
N GLY A 442 1.17 -3.39 1.04
CA GLY A 442 1.83 -2.20 1.58
C GLY A 442 1.21 -1.73 2.90
N TYR A 443 -0.10 -1.92 3.12
CA TYR A 443 -0.80 -1.56 4.36
C TYR A 443 -0.35 -2.35 5.60
N ILE A 444 0.26 -3.51 5.40
CA ILE A 444 0.90 -4.28 6.48
C ILE A 444 2.43 -4.19 6.46
N GLY A 445 2.98 -3.24 5.69
CA GLY A 445 4.42 -2.99 5.57
C GLY A 445 5.18 -4.07 4.82
N LEU A 446 4.57 -4.66 3.79
CA LEU A 446 5.26 -5.52 2.82
C LEU A 446 5.52 -4.73 1.53
N THR A 447 6.71 -4.90 0.98
CA THR A 447 7.07 -4.33 -0.31
C THR A 447 6.65 -5.28 -1.42
N ASP A 448 5.54 -4.98 -2.09
CA ASP A 448 5.14 -5.56 -3.38
C ASP A 448 5.61 -4.69 -4.54
N LEU A 449 5.23 -5.03 -5.76
CA LEU A 449 5.59 -4.27 -6.96
C LEU A 449 5.07 -2.82 -6.89
N THR A 450 3.86 -2.60 -6.39
CA THR A 450 3.26 -1.26 -6.24
C THR A 450 4.02 -0.43 -5.20
N ARG A 451 4.26 -0.99 -4.02
CA ARG A 451 5.03 -0.33 -2.95
C ARG A 451 6.46 -0.03 -3.40
N GLY A 452 7.10 -0.90 -4.18
CA GLY A 452 8.41 -0.64 -4.78
C GLY A 452 8.42 0.61 -5.66
N GLY A 453 7.38 0.81 -6.48
CA GLY A 453 7.17 2.04 -7.23
C GLY A 453 6.94 3.26 -6.35
N ASP A 454 6.16 3.11 -5.28
CA ASP A 454 5.87 4.19 -4.34
C ASP A 454 7.10 4.67 -3.57
N ILE A 455 7.98 3.75 -3.17
CA ILE A 455 9.28 4.11 -2.57
C ILE A 455 10.10 4.96 -3.54
N ILE A 456 10.15 4.60 -4.82
CA ILE A 456 10.86 5.41 -5.82
C ILE A 456 10.22 6.80 -5.96
N ARG A 457 8.88 6.88 -6.01
CA ARG A 457 8.15 8.15 -6.08
C ARG A 457 8.44 9.07 -4.90
N SER A 458 8.54 8.53 -3.68
CA SER A 458 8.87 9.30 -2.49
C SER A 458 10.32 9.81 -2.49
N MET A 459 11.25 9.02 -3.05
CA MET A 459 12.67 9.41 -3.16
C MET A 459 12.92 10.44 -4.26
N THR A 460 12.15 10.39 -5.35
CA THR A 460 12.38 11.23 -6.54
C THR A 460 11.45 12.43 -6.61
N TYR A 461 10.38 12.42 -5.83
CA TYR A 461 9.27 13.39 -5.90
C TYR A 461 8.59 13.44 -7.28
N GLU A 462 8.77 12.38 -8.08
CA GLU A 462 8.17 12.20 -9.40
C GLU A 462 7.14 11.07 -9.37
N ALA A 463 5.88 11.41 -9.61
CA ALA A 463 4.80 10.42 -9.53
C ALA A 463 4.61 9.60 -10.81
N MET A 464 4.79 10.24 -11.98
CA MET A 464 4.33 9.67 -13.26
C MET A 464 5.16 8.47 -13.72
N LEU A 465 6.47 8.64 -13.82
CA LEU A 465 7.32 7.62 -14.46
C LEU A 465 7.42 6.31 -13.69
N PRO A 466 7.60 6.30 -12.35
CA PRO A 466 7.55 5.05 -11.58
C PRO A 466 6.17 4.36 -11.63
N LEU A 467 5.07 5.13 -11.60
CA LEU A 467 3.72 4.58 -11.70
C LEU A 467 3.47 3.91 -13.05
N LEU A 468 3.87 4.56 -14.15
CA LEU A 468 3.77 3.99 -15.49
C LEU A 468 4.64 2.74 -15.65
N ALA A 469 5.84 2.72 -15.05
CA ALA A 469 6.71 1.54 -15.06
C ALA A 469 6.07 0.36 -14.32
N VAL A 470 5.50 0.58 -13.12
CA VAL A 470 4.75 -0.44 -12.38
C VAL A 470 3.57 -0.96 -13.20
N ALA A 471 2.78 -0.07 -13.80
CA ALA A 471 1.65 -0.45 -14.66
C ALA A 471 2.10 -1.28 -15.87
N ALA A 472 3.21 -0.88 -16.51
CA ALA A 472 3.78 -1.61 -17.66
C ALA A 472 4.25 -3.01 -17.25
N ILE A 473 4.91 -3.16 -16.08
CA ILE A 473 5.36 -4.46 -15.57
C ILE A 473 4.17 -5.37 -15.27
N TYR A 474 3.12 -4.87 -14.57
CA TYR A 474 1.89 -5.63 -14.36
C TYR A 474 1.25 -6.06 -15.69
N PHE A 475 1.17 -5.15 -16.66
CA PHE A 475 0.61 -5.45 -17.96
C PHE A 475 1.38 -6.56 -18.68
N VAL A 476 2.72 -6.46 -18.76
CA VAL A 476 3.58 -7.49 -19.39
C VAL A 476 3.44 -8.84 -18.70
N LEU A 477 3.43 -8.84 -17.35
CA LEU A 477 3.29 -10.05 -16.55
C LEU A 477 1.93 -10.73 -16.79
N VAL A 478 0.85 -9.98 -16.72
CA VAL A 478 -0.51 -10.48 -16.94
C VAL A 478 -0.70 -10.95 -18.38
N ALA A 479 -0.25 -10.18 -19.38
CA ALA A 479 -0.33 -10.54 -20.79
C ALA A 479 0.49 -11.80 -21.10
N GLY A 480 1.69 -11.91 -20.52
CA GLY A 480 2.55 -13.09 -20.63
C GLY A 480 1.87 -14.35 -20.09
N LEU A 481 1.36 -14.29 -18.85
CA LEU A 481 0.63 -15.39 -18.22
C LEU A 481 -0.61 -15.79 -19.02
N SER A 482 -1.43 -14.83 -19.43
CA SER A 482 -2.63 -15.08 -20.23
C SER A 482 -2.29 -15.75 -21.56
N THR A 483 -1.17 -15.39 -22.17
CA THR A 483 -0.71 -16.00 -23.43
C THR A 483 -0.27 -17.46 -23.22
N VAL A 484 0.48 -17.75 -22.14
CA VAL A 484 0.91 -19.11 -21.80
C VAL A 484 -0.31 -20.01 -21.58
N VAL A 485 -1.27 -19.51 -20.81
CA VAL A 485 -2.49 -20.27 -20.50
C VAL A 485 -3.35 -20.50 -21.74
N SER A 486 -3.56 -19.50 -22.59
CA SER A 486 -4.30 -19.68 -23.84
C SER A 486 -3.67 -20.73 -24.75
N LYS A 487 -2.34 -20.85 -24.73
CA LYS A 487 -1.62 -21.95 -25.45
C LYS A 487 -1.87 -23.32 -24.82
N LEU A 488 -1.87 -23.39 -23.47
CA LEU A 488 -2.17 -24.64 -22.74
C LEU A 488 -3.62 -25.08 -22.96
N GLU A 489 -4.58 -24.18 -22.89
CA GLU A 489 -6.00 -24.45 -23.20
C GLU A 489 -6.20 -25.02 -24.63
N LYS A 490 -5.55 -24.39 -25.61
CA LYS A 490 -5.61 -24.86 -27.00
C LYS A 490 -5.03 -26.27 -27.16
N ARG A 491 -3.93 -26.60 -26.43
CA ARG A 491 -3.36 -27.96 -26.45
C ARG A 491 -4.30 -28.98 -25.81
N MET A 492 -4.94 -28.64 -24.69
CA MET A 492 -5.90 -29.54 -24.04
C MET A 492 -7.14 -29.83 -24.89
N LYS A 493 -7.69 -28.80 -25.58
CA LYS A 493 -8.82 -28.96 -26.49
C LYS A 493 -8.48 -29.72 -27.77
N LYS A 494 -7.23 -29.66 -28.23
CA LYS A 494 -6.80 -30.40 -29.43
C LYS A 494 -6.72 -31.92 -29.21
N ASN A 495 -6.52 -32.36 -27.98
CA ASN A 495 -6.46 -33.79 -27.64
C ASN A 495 -7.86 -34.41 -27.44
N GLU A 496 -8.94 -33.69 -27.75
CA GLU A 496 -10.33 -34.17 -27.67
C GLU A 496 -10.93 -34.50 -29.05
N ARG A 497 -10.14 -34.30 -30.12
CA ARG A 497 -10.45 -34.74 -31.49
C ARG A 497 -9.61 -35.96 -31.83
#